data_c7a1b08bc27aea074c514078d2db6330
#
_entry.id   c7a1b08bc27aea074c514078d2db6330
#
_cell.length_a   1.000
_cell.length_b   1.000
_cell.length_c   1.000
_cell.angle_alpha   90.00
_cell.angle_beta   90.00
_cell.angle_gamma   90.00
#
_symmetry.space_group_name_H-M   'P 1'
#
loop_
_entity.id
_entity.type
_entity.pdbx_description
1 polymer ?
#
loop_
_entity_poly.entity_id
_entity_poly.type
_entity_poly.pdbx_seq_one_letter_code
_entity_poly.pdbx_strand_id
1 'polypeptide(L)'
;MELELSQLGSCEFYPPAENSTIRDAEKWMNTTFPKALKQLWKKSDGLYTDEGVLIYGAEQIAERNQTWETDLYAEGYVAVGDDSGGRVLIMLAEAGAKDVWIVDGGSMSPDDGMHVTDHFIQWVNQGLELGESEEDEYIDDDEDID
;
A
#
# COMPACT_ATOMS: atom_id res chain seq x y z
N MET A 1 15.06 -10.47 -1.84
CA MET A 1 15.52 -9.08 -1.75
C MET A 1 15.33 -8.57 -0.33
N GLU A 2 16.32 -7.88 0.18
CA GLU A 2 16.27 -7.37 1.53
C GLU A 2 15.70 -5.97 1.60
N LEU A 3 14.96 -5.73 2.65
CA LEU A 3 14.39 -4.41 2.91
C LEU A 3 15.47 -3.51 3.51
N GLU A 4 15.61 -2.29 2.96
CA GLU A 4 16.65 -1.36 3.38
C GLU A 4 16.03 -0.01 3.73
N LEU A 5 15.36 0.03 4.87
CA LEU A 5 14.66 1.24 5.29
C LEU A 5 15.59 2.42 5.51
N SER A 6 16.85 2.15 5.82
CA SER A 6 17.81 3.23 6.06
C SER A 6 18.05 4.09 4.82
N GLN A 7 17.68 3.61 3.64
CA GLN A 7 17.85 4.38 2.42
C GLN A 7 16.69 5.30 2.12
N LEU A 8 15.60 5.17 2.86
CA LEU A 8 14.49 6.09 2.71
C LEU A 8 14.83 7.43 3.34
N GLY A 9 14.34 8.50 2.73
CA GLY A 9 14.59 9.82 3.27
C GLY A 9 13.72 10.11 4.48
N SER A 10 13.07 11.26 4.48
CA SER A 10 12.18 11.63 5.59
C SER A 10 10.98 10.70 5.61
N CYS A 11 10.92 9.87 6.62
CA CYS A 11 9.91 8.83 6.69
C CYS A 11 9.71 8.47 8.14
N GLU A 12 8.44 8.31 8.53
CA GLU A 12 8.13 7.90 9.90
C GLU A 12 8.07 6.38 9.96
N PHE A 13 8.81 5.81 10.90
CA PHE A 13 8.84 4.38 11.13
C PHE A 13 8.28 4.09 12.51
N TYR A 14 7.88 2.84 12.72
CA TYR A 14 7.26 2.40 13.96
C TYR A 14 7.96 1.14 14.45
N PRO A 15 7.79 0.77 15.73
CA PRO A 15 8.36 -0.49 16.20
C PRO A 15 7.85 -1.66 15.36
N PRO A 16 8.63 -2.74 15.27
CA PRO A 16 8.18 -3.90 14.50
C PRO A 16 6.88 -4.48 15.04
N ALA A 17 6.06 -5.00 14.14
CA ALA A 17 4.82 -5.66 14.52
C ALA A 17 5.12 -7.02 15.15
N GLU A 18 4.28 -7.40 16.13
CA GLU A 18 4.40 -8.70 16.74
C GLU A 18 3.73 -9.75 15.87
N ASN A 19 4.28 -10.96 15.87
CA ASN A 19 3.72 -12.03 15.08
C ASN A 19 2.26 -12.32 15.47
N SER A 20 1.94 -12.21 16.75
CA SER A 20 0.57 -12.45 17.20
C SER A 20 -0.40 -11.42 16.61
N THR A 21 0.03 -10.17 16.53
CA THR A 21 -0.80 -9.12 15.95
C THR A 21 -1.08 -9.42 14.48
N ILE A 22 -0.05 -9.85 13.75
CA ILE A 22 -0.21 -10.17 12.34
C ILE A 22 -1.18 -11.35 12.16
N ARG A 23 -1.02 -12.40 12.98
CA ARG A 23 -1.90 -13.56 12.89
C ARG A 23 -3.33 -13.21 13.25
N ASP A 24 -3.51 -12.37 14.26
CA ASP A 24 -4.85 -11.94 14.66
C ASP A 24 -5.53 -11.17 13.53
N ALA A 25 -4.80 -10.32 12.86
CA ALA A 25 -5.36 -9.55 11.75
C ALA A 25 -5.77 -10.47 10.60
N GLU A 26 -4.92 -11.44 10.24
CA GLU A 26 -5.26 -12.39 9.19
C GLU A 26 -6.50 -13.20 9.54
N LYS A 27 -6.60 -13.59 10.80
CA LYS A 27 -7.75 -14.37 11.25
C LYS A 27 -9.01 -13.53 11.24
N TRP A 28 -8.93 -12.31 11.77
CA TRP A 28 -10.07 -11.44 11.84
C TRP A 28 -10.60 -11.09 10.46
N MET A 29 -9.70 -10.86 9.52
CA MET A 29 -10.06 -10.52 8.14
C MET A 29 -10.34 -11.76 7.30
N ASN A 30 -10.02 -12.95 7.81
CA ASN A 30 -10.15 -14.20 7.05
C ASN A 30 -9.38 -14.09 5.73
N THR A 31 -8.12 -13.69 5.81
CA THR A 31 -7.32 -13.43 4.62
C THR A 31 -5.88 -13.85 4.85
N THR A 32 -5.11 -13.83 3.78
CA THR A 32 -3.67 -14.08 3.82
C THR A 32 -2.97 -12.80 3.37
N PHE A 33 -2.04 -12.31 4.17
CA PHE A 33 -1.26 -11.15 3.77
C PHE A 33 -0.06 -11.55 2.92
N PRO A 34 0.35 -10.72 1.97
CA PRO A 34 1.58 -10.96 1.23
C PRO A 34 2.78 -11.08 2.16
N LYS A 35 3.66 -12.01 1.86
CA LYS A 35 4.89 -12.15 2.66
C LYS A 35 5.72 -10.88 2.61
N ALA A 36 5.68 -10.18 1.47
CA ALA A 36 6.42 -8.92 1.32
C ALA A 36 5.96 -7.90 2.34
N LEU A 37 4.63 -7.80 2.56
CA LEU A 37 4.10 -6.89 3.56
C LEU A 37 4.54 -7.30 4.96
N LYS A 38 4.50 -8.59 5.26
CA LYS A 38 4.96 -9.08 6.55
C LYS A 38 6.44 -8.81 6.77
N GLN A 39 7.22 -8.86 5.68
CA GLN A 39 8.64 -8.55 5.78
C GLN A 39 8.85 -7.10 6.22
N LEU A 40 8.06 -6.18 5.68
CA LEU A 40 8.12 -4.78 6.13
C LEU A 40 7.73 -4.69 7.61
N TRP A 41 6.63 -5.33 8.00
CA TRP A 41 6.14 -5.24 9.37
C TRP A 41 7.14 -5.75 10.39
N LYS A 42 8.01 -6.64 10.01
CA LYS A 42 9.04 -7.15 10.93
C LYS A 42 10.12 -6.12 11.21
N LYS A 43 10.19 -5.09 10.40
CA LYS A 43 11.12 -3.99 10.62
C LYS A 43 10.41 -2.72 11.07
N SER A 44 9.20 -2.48 10.58
CA SER A 44 8.41 -1.31 10.94
C SER A 44 6.95 -1.67 10.76
N ASP A 45 6.14 -1.42 11.78
CA ASP A 45 4.71 -1.73 11.73
C ASP A 45 3.99 -0.64 10.96
N GLY A 46 4.22 -0.64 9.64
CA GLY A 46 3.75 0.42 8.77
C GLY A 46 4.79 1.50 8.61
N LEU A 47 4.49 2.50 7.80
CA LEU A 47 5.37 3.66 7.65
C LEU A 47 4.59 4.80 7.00
N TYR A 48 5.14 6.01 7.08
CA TYR A 48 4.51 7.19 6.53
C TYR A 48 5.59 8.10 5.95
N THR A 49 5.49 8.40 4.65
CA THR A 49 6.51 9.20 3.98
C THR A 49 6.15 10.68 4.00
N ASP A 50 7.14 11.52 3.73
CA ASP A 50 6.91 12.96 3.63
C ASP A 50 5.93 13.30 2.52
N GLU A 51 5.89 12.48 1.47
CA GLU A 51 4.99 12.72 0.35
C GLU A 51 3.57 12.28 0.64
N GLY A 52 3.33 11.70 1.80
CA GLY A 52 1.97 11.32 2.19
C GLY A 52 1.62 9.87 1.93
N VAL A 53 2.57 9.05 1.51
CA VAL A 53 2.30 7.63 1.30
C VAL A 53 2.31 6.92 2.65
N LEU A 54 1.20 6.26 2.95
CA LEU A 54 1.03 5.54 4.21
C LEU A 54 0.91 4.06 3.93
N ILE A 55 1.72 3.24 4.60
CA ILE A 55 1.55 1.79 4.59
C ILE A 55 0.99 1.41 5.95
N TYR A 56 -0.12 0.71 5.95
CA TYR A 56 -0.82 0.37 7.20
C TYR A 56 -0.02 -0.61 8.03
N GLY A 57 -0.09 -0.44 9.35
CA GLY A 57 0.47 -1.42 10.26
C GLY A 57 -0.48 -2.57 10.50
N ALA A 58 0.04 -3.61 11.15
CA ALA A 58 -0.74 -4.82 11.40
C ALA A 58 -1.93 -4.55 12.32
N GLU A 59 -1.84 -3.53 13.17
CA GLU A 59 -2.95 -3.19 14.05
C GLU A 59 -4.00 -2.35 13.36
N GLN A 60 -3.66 -1.73 12.25
CA GLN A 60 -4.57 -0.84 11.54
C GLN A 60 -5.26 -1.49 10.37
N ILE A 61 -4.62 -2.51 9.78
CA ILE A 61 -5.00 -2.95 8.44
C ILE A 61 -6.42 -3.51 8.40
N ALA A 62 -6.84 -4.18 9.45
CA ALA A 62 -8.19 -4.76 9.48
C ALA A 62 -9.24 -3.66 9.46
N GLU A 63 -9.05 -2.64 10.28
CA GLU A 63 -10.00 -1.54 10.36
C GLU A 63 -10.00 -0.72 9.08
N ARG A 64 -8.81 -0.50 8.49
CA ARG A 64 -8.73 0.26 7.25
C ARG A 64 -9.43 -0.47 6.09
N ASN A 65 -9.28 -1.79 6.04
CA ASN A 65 -9.96 -2.55 5.00
C ASN A 65 -11.46 -2.58 5.21
N GLN A 66 -11.91 -2.56 6.44
CA GLN A 66 -13.33 -2.44 6.72
C GLN A 66 -13.86 -1.09 6.26
N THR A 67 -13.12 -0.03 6.51
CA THR A 67 -13.50 1.32 6.12
C THR A 67 -13.60 1.44 4.60
N TRP A 68 -12.63 0.89 3.88
CA TRP A 68 -12.63 0.93 2.42
C TRP A 68 -13.59 -0.07 1.80
N GLU A 69 -14.13 -1.00 2.60
CA GLU A 69 -15.01 -2.06 2.12
C GLU A 69 -14.33 -2.88 1.02
N THR A 70 -13.07 -3.22 1.28
CA THR A 70 -12.24 -3.93 0.31
C THR A 70 -12.85 -5.28 -0.07
N ASP A 71 -13.44 -5.96 0.89
CA ASP A 71 -14.02 -7.28 0.62
C ASP A 71 -15.23 -7.20 -0.30
N LEU A 72 -15.88 -6.04 -0.39
CA LEU A 72 -17.02 -5.87 -1.28
C LEU A 72 -16.61 -5.45 -2.68
N TYR A 73 -15.68 -4.52 -2.77
CA TYR A 73 -15.40 -3.87 -4.06
C TYR A 73 -14.08 -4.32 -4.69
N ALA A 74 -13.19 -4.93 -3.91
CA ALA A 74 -11.92 -5.40 -4.41
C ALA A 74 -11.66 -6.81 -3.89
N GLU A 75 -12.62 -7.68 -4.14
CA GLU A 75 -12.55 -9.07 -3.64
C GLU A 75 -11.26 -9.73 -4.12
N GLY A 76 -10.58 -10.42 -3.20
CA GLY A 76 -9.32 -11.07 -3.51
C GLY A 76 -8.11 -10.20 -3.29
N TYR A 77 -8.32 -8.92 -2.96
CA TYR A 77 -7.24 -7.98 -2.68
C TYR A 77 -7.26 -7.57 -1.23
N VAL A 78 -6.18 -6.96 -0.80
CA VAL A 78 -6.10 -6.34 0.52
C VAL A 78 -5.56 -4.92 0.33
N ALA A 79 -6.18 -3.94 0.98
CA ALA A 79 -5.69 -2.57 0.98
C ALA A 79 -4.52 -2.51 1.96
N VAL A 80 -3.36 -2.10 1.46
CA VAL A 80 -2.13 -2.09 2.26
C VAL A 80 -1.68 -0.68 2.62
N GLY A 81 -2.29 0.33 2.01
CA GLY A 81 -1.92 1.70 2.30
C GLY A 81 -2.74 2.67 1.48
N ASP A 82 -2.37 3.96 1.57
CA ASP A 82 -3.03 4.98 0.75
C ASP A 82 -2.07 6.15 0.53
N ASP A 83 -2.51 7.09 -0.31
CA ASP A 83 -1.67 8.24 -0.65
C ASP A 83 -2.07 9.49 0.13
N SER A 84 -2.93 9.35 1.12
CA SER A 84 -3.45 10.46 1.92
C SER A 84 -4.29 11.43 1.10
N GLY A 85 -4.63 11.07 -0.13
CA GLY A 85 -5.40 11.93 -1.02
C GLY A 85 -6.58 11.25 -1.65
N GLY A 86 -7.00 10.11 -1.12
CA GLY A 86 -8.20 9.43 -1.62
C GLY A 86 -7.94 8.24 -2.51
N ARG A 87 -6.67 7.93 -2.80
CA ARG A 87 -6.34 6.73 -3.55
C ARG A 87 -5.75 5.68 -2.63
N VAL A 88 -6.04 4.43 -2.90
CA VAL A 88 -5.73 3.32 -2.01
C VAL A 88 -4.79 2.35 -2.72
N LEU A 89 -3.79 1.89 -1.99
CA LEU A 89 -2.83 0.89 -2.49
C LEU A 89 -3.35 -0.50 -2.17
N ILE A 90 -3.42 -1.37 -3.18
CA ILE A 90 -3.93 -2.71 -2.99
C ILE A 90 -2.94 -3.73 -3.53
N MET A 91 -2.97 -4.91 -2.93
CA MET A 91 -2.21 -6.08 -3.37
C MET A 91 -3.13 -7.27 -3.37
N LEU A 92 -2.81 -8.30 -4.14
CA LEU A 92 -3.55 -9.54 -4.02
C LEU A 92 -3.35 -10.12 -2.62
N ALA A 93 -4.40 -10.69 -2.08
CA ALA A 93 -4.38 -11.28 -0.73
C ALA A 93 -3.81 -12.69 -0.80
N GLU A 94 -2.55 -12.79 -1.21
CA GLU A 94 -1.86 -14.05 -1.41
C GLU A 94 -0.45 -13.94 -0.87
N ALA A 95 0.06 -15.05 -0.33
CA ALA A 95 1.38 -15.05 0.30
C ALA A 95 2.48 -14.60 -0.66
N GLY A 96 2.39 -14.99 -1.93
CA GLY A 96 3.42 -14.68 -2.91
C GLY A 96 3.23 -13.37 -3.65
N ALA A 97 2.22 -12.58 -3.30
CA ALA A 97 1.94 -11.35 -4.01
C ALA A 97 3.05 -10.32 -3.82
N LYS A 98 3.42 -9.67 -4.89
CA LYS A 98 4.45 -8.62 -4.88
C LYS A 98 4.01 -7.37 -5.61
N ASP A 99 3.02 -7.49 -6.49
CA ASP A 99 2.54 -6.36 -7.28
C ASP A 99 1.68 -5.44 -6.42
N VAL A 100 1.79 -4.15 -6.69
CA VAL A 100 0.96 -3.14 -6.02
C VAL A 100 0.23 -2.35 -7.09
N TRP A 101 -1.05 -2.12 -6.85
CA TRP A 101 -1.87 -1.24 -7.69
C TRP A 101 -2.42 -0.12 -6.82
N ILE A 102 -2.80 0.98 -7.48
CA ILE A 102 -3.45 2.09 -6.79
C ILE A 102 -4.81 2.32 -7.42
N VAL A 103 -5.84 2.49 -6.59
CA VAL A 103 -7.21 2.64 -7.05
C VAL A 103 -7.83 3.85 -6.37
N ASP A 104 -8.90 4.37 -6.96
CA ASP A 104 -9.70 5.42 -6.34
C ASP A 104 -10.45 4.81 -5.15
N GLY A 105 -10.31 5.43 -3.98
CA GLY A 105 -10.95 4.92 -2.76
C GLY A 105 -12.47 4.97 -2.83
N GLY A 106 -13.03 5.84 -3.67
CA GLY A 106 -14.47 5.92 -3.82
C GLY A 106 -15.06 4.76 -4.59
N SER A 107 -14.30 4.13 -5.47
CA SER A 107 -14.79 2.99 -6.24
C SER A 107 -14.15 1.67 -5.81
N MET A 108 -12.91 1.71 -5.36
CA MET A 108 -12.13 0.53 -4.96
C MET A 108 -12.13 -0.56 -6.03
N SER A 109 -12.16 -0.16 -7.31
CA SER A 109 -12.25 -1.11 -8.41
C SER A 109 -10.86 -1.49 -8.92
N PRO A 110 -10.44 -2.75 -8.77
CA PRO A 110 -9.12 -3.15 -9.28
C PRO A 110 -9.02 -3.01 -10.79
N ASP A 111 -10.15 -3.13 -11.50
CA ASP A 111 -10.14 -3.02 -12.95
C ASP A 111 -9.71 -1.65 -13.43
N ASP A 112 -9.95 -0.63 -12.62
CA ASP A 112 -9.58 0.74 -12.94
C ASP A 112 -8.27 1.14 -12.28
N GLY A 113 -7.60 0.20 -11.62
CA GLY A 113 -6.38 0.49 -10.91
C GLY A 113 -5.21 0.70 -11.83
N MET A 114 -4.24 1.48 -11.34
CA MET A 114 -2.98 1.69 -12.03
C MET A 114 -1.90 0.87 -11.36
N HIS A 115 -1.09 0.20 -12.16
CA HIS A 115 0.00 -0.61 -11.64
C HIS A 115 1.10 0.30 -11.12
N VAL A 116 1.52 0.08 -9.88
CA VAL A 116 2.54 0.89 -9.24
C VAL A 116 3.90 0.22 -9.33
N THR A 117 3.96 -1.05 -9.00
CA THR A 117 5.22 -1.79 -9.02
C THR A 117 4.91 -3.29 -9.11
N ASP A 118 5.86 -4.04 -9.67
CA ASP A 118 5.77 -5.49 -9.67
C ASP A 118 6.57 -6.12 -8.53
N HIS A 119 7.12 -5.28 -7.61
CA HIS A 119 7.92 -5.81 -6.51
C HIS A 119 7.85 -4.86 -5.30
N PHE A 120 7.02 -5.22 -4.34
CA PHE A 120 6.74 -4.35 -3.19
C PHE A 120 8.01 -3.93 -2.45
N ILE A 121 8.90 -4.88 -2.14
CA ILE A 121 10.10 -4.56 -1.36
C ILE A 121 11.04 -3.64 -2.14
N GLN A 122 11.21 -3.91 -3.43
CA GLN A 122 12.04 -3.04 -4.25
C GLN A 122 11.48 -1.63 -4.30
N TRP A 123 10.16 -1.52 -4.42
CA TRP A 123 9.48 -0.24 -4.47
C TRP A 123 9.67 0.53 -3.16
N VAL A 124 9.54 -0.17 -2.02
CA VAL A 124 9.79 0.47 -0.72
C VAL A 124 11.23 0.96 -0.64
N ASN A 125 12.18 0.12 -1.04
CA ASN A 125 13.59 0.50 -1.00
C ASN A 125 13.90 1.70 -1.90
N GLN A 126 13.10 1.92 -2.93
CA GLN A 126 13.29 3.01 -3.88
C GLN A 126 12.51 4.26 -3.50
N GLY A 127 11.81 4.28 -2.38
CA GLY A 127 11.17 5.48 -1.88
C GLY A 127 9.66 5.53 -2.00
N LEU A 128 9.02 4.45 -2.38
CA LEU A 128 7.56 4.36 -2.48
C LEU A 128 6.98 5.42 -3.43
N GLU A 129 7.58 5.60 -4.57
CA GLU A 129 7.12 6.58 -5.55
C GLU A 129 5.86 6.08 -6.25
N LEU A 130 4.92 6.96 -6.44
CA LEU A 130 3.63 6.61 -7.02
C LEU A 130 3.51 6.95 -8.50
N GLY A 131 4.53 7.56 -9.09
CA GLY A 131 4.53 7.84 -10.52
C GLY A 131 3.44 8.77 -10.96
N GLU A 132 3.07 9.71 -10.12
CA GLU A 132 1.97 10.61 -10.42
C GLU A 132 2.30 11.63 -11.49
N SER A 133 3.53 11.68 -11.94
CA SER A 133 3.92 12.68 -12.92
C SER A 133 3.08 12.60 -14.17
N GLU A 134 2.63 11.43 -14.57
CA GLU A 134 1.85 11.31 -15.79
C GLU A 134 0.48 11.91 -15.66
N GLU A 135 -0.13 11.85 -14.49
CA GLU A 135 -1.46 12.40 -14.35
C GLU A 135 -1.45 13.89 -14.13
N ASP A 136 -0.38 14.41 -13.62
CA ASP A 136 -0.30 15.83 -13.36
C ASP A 136 -0.22 16.63 -14.63
N GLU A 137 0.43 16.06 -15.57
CA GLU A 137 0.44 16.78 -16.80
C GLU A 137 -0.86 16.69 -17.48
N TYR A 138 -1.26 16.55 -17.23
CA TYR A 138 -2.21 16.59 -17.82
C TYR A 138 -2.66 17.65 -17.69
N ILE A 139 -2.62 18.02 -17.46
CA ILE A 139 -2.72 18.74 -17.39
C ILE A 139 -2.47 19.55 -17.78
N ASP A 140 -2.15 19.40 -18.04
CA ASP A 140 -1.79 19.90 -18.36
C ASP A 140 -1.77 20.52 -18.97
N ASP A 141 -1.92 20.47 -19.35
CA ASP A 141 -1.78 20.70 -19.92
C ASP A 141 -2.11 21.43 -20.27
N ASP A 142 -2.42 21.43 -20.31
CA ASP A 142 -2.61 21.80 -20.60
C ASP A 142 -2.65 22.63 -20.78
N GLU A 143 -2.81 22.66 -20.74
CA GLU A 143 -2.69 23.09 -20.90
C GLU A 143 -2.43 23.67 -21.31
N ASP A 144 -2.54 23.68 -21.48
CA ASP A 144 -2.19 23.95 -21.91
C ASP A 144 -2.22 24.58 -22.49
N ILE A 145 -2.49 24.71 -22.62
CA ILE A 145 -2.43 24.95 -23.14
C ILE A 145 -2.25 25.55 -23.65
N ASP A 146 -2.44 25.90 -23.78
CA ASP A 146 -2.02 26.06 -24.13
C ASP A 146 -1.92 26.24 -24.52
#